data_958c1580c5e1ac57e9b8d26963e6f39c
#
_entry.id   958c1580c5e1ac57e9b8d26963e6f39c
#
_cell.length_a   1.000
_cell.length_b   1.000
_cell.length_c   1.000
_cell.angle_alpha   90.00
_cell.angle_beta   90.00
_cell.angle_gamma   90.00
#
_symmetry.space_group_name_H-M   'P 1'
#
loop_
_entity.id
_entity.type
_entity.pdbx_description
1 polymer ?
#
loop_
_entity_poly.entity_id
_entity_poly.type
_entity_poly.pdbx_seq_one_letter_code
_entity_poly.pdbx_strand_id
1 'polypeptide(L)'
;MVQNSRKTSNFNSLRAINTPIPIVVKESPKKLPKSLVINGYIKHIALISDIWEINDEWWRSKPISRLYYQAITQEGRQITIFKDLIDNQWYQQNI
;
A
#
# COMPACT_ATOMS: atom_id res chain seq x y z
N MET A 1 -18.98 18.00 14.66
CA MET A 1 -19.19 17.39 14.87
C MET A 1 -19.33 16.82 15.23
N VAL A 2 -18.86 16.90 14.92
CA VAL A 2 -19.03 16.16 15.11
C VAL A 2 -18.98 15.71 15.42
N GLN A 3 -18.61 15.66 15.22
CA GLN A 3 -18.77 15.07 15.45
C GLN A 3 -18.81 14.51 15.89
N ASN A 4 -18.68 14.64 15.87
CA ASN A 4 -18.81 14.05 16.33
C ASN A 4 -18.79 13.45 16.65
N SER A 5 -18.59 13.31 16.62
CA SER A 5 -18.60 12.66 16.88
C SER A 5 -18.53 12.08 17.16
N ARG A 6 -18.70 11.77 17.10
CA ARG A 6 -18.46 11.30 17.29
C ARG A 6 -18.21 10.70 17.59
N LYS A 7 -18.18 10.05 17.73
CA LYS A 7 -17.65 9.52 17.95
C LYS A 7 -16.62 9.15 18.25
N THR A 8 -16.22 8.69 18.59
CA THR A 8 -14.84 8.89 18.78
C THR A 8 -14.03 7.63 18.98
N SER A 9 -14.44 6.68 19.73
CA SER A 9 -13.78 5.39 19.82
C SER A 9 -13.74 4.70 18.47
N ASN A 10 -14.69 5.01 17.64
CA ASN A 10 -14.79 4.44 16.31
C ASN A 10 -13.69 4.92 15.38
N PHE A 11 -13.07 6.03 15.70
CA PHE A 11 -11.92 6.49 14.92
C PHE A 11 -10.80 5.49 14.89
N ASN A 12 -10.53 4.84 16.01
CA ASN A 12 -9.45 3.87 16.07
C ASN A 12 -9.73 2.68 15.17
N SER A 13 -10.97 2.25 15.12
CA SER A 13 -11.37 1.16 14.22
C SER A 13 -11.17 1.56 12.77
N LEU A 14 -11.57 2.79 12.42
CA LEU A 14 -11.41 3.26 11.05
C LEU A 14 -9.94 3.35 10.66
N ARG A 15 -9.10 3.79 11.56
CA ARG A 15 -7.68 3.85 11.31
C ARG A 15 -7.11 2.45 11.07
N ALA A 16 -7.50 1.50 11.88
CA ALA A 16 -7.00 0.14 11.76
C ALA A 16 -7.40 -0.44 10.40
N ILE A 17 -8.60 -0.15 9.92
CA ILE A 17 -9.05 -0.63 8.62
C ILE A 17 -8.20 -0.05 7.49
N ASN A 18 -7.79 1.21 7.64
CA ASN A 18 -7.05 1.91 6.60
C ASN A 18 -5.54 1.80 6.74
N THR A 19 -5.07 1.09 7.75
CA THR A 19 -3.64 0.92 7.97
C THR A 19 -3.05 0.04 6.87
N PRO A 20 -1.95 0.48 6.21
CA PRO A 20 -1.30 -0.36 5.22
C PRO A 20 -0.81 -1.67 5.83
N ILE A 21 -0.90 -2.73 5.06
CA ILE A 21 -0.51 -4.07 5.51
C ILE A 21 0.86 -4.38 4.95
N PRO A 22 1.85 -4.72 5.79
CA PRO A 22 3.17 -5.11 5.29
C PRO A 22 3.06 -6.38 4.44
N ILE A 23 3.77 -6.37 3.31
CA ILE A 23 3.79 -7.53 2.41
C ILE A 23 5.22 -7.77 1.95
N VAL A 24 5.44 -8.95 1.39
CA VAL A 24 6.72 -9.29 0.76
C VAL A 24 6.48 -9.30 -0.75
N VAL A 25 7.30 -8.56 -1.48
CA VAL A 25 7.17 -8.44 -2.92
C VAL A 25 8.42 -8.97 -3.59
N LYS A 26 8.21 -9.78 -4.62
CA LYS A 26 9.28 -10.26 -5.47
C LYS A 26 9.28 -9.41 -6.74
N GLU A 27 10.41 -8.79 -7.02
CA GLU A 27 10.53 -7.89 -8.16
C GLU A 27 11.08 -8.63 -9.38
N SER A 28 10.64 -8.17 -10.56
CA SER A 28 11.20 -8.65 -11.82
C SER A 28 12.57 -8.03 -12.05
N PRO A 29 13.32 -8.51 -13.07
CA PRO A 29 14.59 -7.85 -13.43
C PRO A 29 14.45 -6.37 -13.75
N LYS A 30 13.27 -5.94 -14.16
CA LYS A 30 12.99 -4.52 -14.43
C LYS A 30 12.55 -3.78 -13.17
N LYS A 31 12.64 -4.41 -12.00
CA LYS A 31 12.27 -3.83 -10.71
C LYS A 31 10.79 -3.50 -10.58
N LEU A 32 9.96 -4.22 -11.31
CA LEU A 32 8.51 -4.11 -11.17
C LEU A 32 8.01 -5.25 -10.30
N PRO A 33 6.96 -5.04 -9.51
CA PRO A 33 6.39 -6.12 -8.72
C PRO A 33 5.94 -7.26 -9.62
N LYS A 34 6.38 -8.47 -9.30
CA LYS A 34 6.04 -9.66 -10.07
C LYS A 34 5.09 -10.56 -9.30
N SER A 35 5.35 -10.74 -8.03
CA SER A 35 4.50 -11.51 -7.14
C SER A 35 4.62 -10.95 -5.74
N LEU A 36 3.66 -11.28 -4.89
CA LEU A 36 3.67 -10.80 -3.52
C LEU A 36 3.07 -11.85 -2.60
N VAL A 37 3.41 -11.74 -1.32
CA VAL A 37 2.87 -12.62 -0.29
C VAL A 37 2.08 -11.78 0.69
N ILE A 38 0.80 -12.09 0.84
CA ILE A 38 -0.10 -11.46 1.79
C ILE A 38 -0.67 -12.53 2.69
N ASN A 39 -0.47 -12.39 4.00
CA ASN A 39 -1.00 -13.34 4.99
C ASN A 39 -0.62 -14.79 4.66
N GLY A 40 0.59 -14.99 4.16
CA GLY A 40 1.07 -16.32 3.82
C GLY A 40 0.64 -16.86 2.47
N TYR A 41 -0.14 -16.09 1.71
CA TYR A 41 -0.60 -16.51 0.39
C TYR A 41 0.18 -15.78 -0.69
N ILE A 42 0.60 -16.53 -1.70
CA ILE A 42 1.32 -15.96 -2.84
C ILE A 42 0.31 -15.50 -3.88
N LYS A 43 0.46 -14.26 -4.33
CA LYS A 43 -0.36 -13.68 -5.39
C LYS A 43 0.56 -13.28 -6.53
N HIS A 44 0.26 -13.75 -7.73
CA HIS A 44 1.03 -13.38 -8.91
C HIS A 44 0.37 -12.21 -9.60
N ILE A 45 1.20 -11.27 -10.04
CA ILE A 45 0.72 -10.06 -10.71
C ILE A 45 0.70 -10.30 -12.21
N ALA A 46 -0.47 -10.12 -12.81
CA ALA A 46 -0.63 -10.28 -14.26
C ALA A 46 -0.16 -9.03 -14.99
N LEU A 47 -0.50 -7.85 -14.46
CA LEU A 47 -0.03 -6.61 -15.07
C LEU A 47 -0.07 -5.46 -14.06
N ILE A 48 0.72 -4.44 -14.34
CA ILE A 48 0.70 -3.18 -13.61
C ILE A 48 -0.05 -2.17 -14.49
N SER A 49 -1.17 -1.66 -13.99
CA SER A 49 -1.99 -0.75 -14.77
C SER A 49 -1.64 0.71 -14.55
N ASP A 50 -0.99 1.04 -13.44
CA ASP A 50 -0.63 2.42 -13.15
C ASP A 50 0.51 2.45 -12.13
N ILE A 51 1.33 3.50 -12.22
CA ILE A 51 2.43 3.73 -11.28
C ILE A 51 2.47 5.23 -11.01
N TRP A 52 2.53 5.61 -9.72
CA TRP A 52 2.68 7.02 -9.37
C TRP A 52 3.47 7.16 -8.08
N GLU A 53 4.09 8.31 -7.91
CA GLU A 53 4.92 8.58 -6.75
C GLU A 53 4.28 9.71 -5.94
N ILE A 54 4.28 9.54 -4.62
CA ILE A 54 3.82 10.56 -3.69
C ILE A 54 4.99 10.94 -2.79
N ASN A 55 5.34 12.22 -2.80
CA ASN A 55 6.34 12.80 -1.91
C ASN A 55 5.65 13.90 -1.15
N ASP A 56 5.38 13.67 0.12
CA ASP A 56 4.61 14.62 0.93
C ASP A 56 5.29 14.85 2.26
N GLU A 57 4.96 15.98 2.87
CA GLU A 57 5.47 16.34 4.19
C GLU A 57 7.00 16.29 4.27
N TRP A 58 7.66 16.68 3.18
CA TRP A 58 9.12 16.65 3.09
C TRP A 58 9.79 17.58 4.12
N TRP A 59 9.02 18.50 4.69
CA TRP A 59 9.53 19.41 5.73
C TRP A 59 9.51 18.78 7.12
N ARG A 60 8.96 17.58 7.26
CA ARG A 60 8.89 16.89 8.55
C ARG A 60 10.10 15.98 8.73
N SER A 61 10.35 15.60 9.99
CA SER A 61 11.41 14.66 10.29
C SER A 61 11.17 13.29 9.68
N LYS A 62 9.91 12.95 9.44
CA LYS A 62 9.53 11.70 8.78
C LYS A 62 8.66 12.01 7.57
N PRO A 63 9.29 12.38 6.46
CA PRO A 63 8.52 12.68 5.25
C PRO A 63 7.89 11.42 4.69
N ILE A 64 6.86 11.61 3.88
CA ILE A 64 6.22 10.52 3.15
C ILE A 64 6.81 10.48 1.76
N SER A 65 7.38 9.33 1.40
CA SER A 65 7.91 9.11 0.06
C SER A 65 7.56 7.69 -0.33
N ARG A 66 6.64 7.55 -1.28
CA ARG A 66 6.08 6.25 -1.64
C ARG A 66 5.91 6.13 -3.14
N LEU A 67 6.20 4.94 -3.65
CA LEU A 67 5.98 4.62 -5.04
C LEU A 67 4.84 3.61 -5.12
N TYR A 68 3.72 4.04 -5.68
CA TYR A 68 2.50 3.26 -5.74
C TYR A 68 2.37 2.51 -7.04
N TYR A 69 1.82 1.30 -6.96
CA TYR A 69 1.55 0.47 -8.12
C TYR A 69 0.10 -0.01 -8.04
N GLN A 70 -0.63 0.22 -9.12
CA GLN A 70 -1.95 -0.38 -9.27
C GLN A 70 -1.75 -1.68 -10.04
N ALA A 71 -1.99 -2.79 -9.40
CA ALA A 71 -1.69 -4.10 -9.95
C ALA A 71 -2.96 -4.90 -10.15
N ILE A 72 -2.95 -5.75 -11.17
CA ILE A 72 -4.02 -6.69 -11.40
C ILE A 72 -3.41 -8.08 -11.27
N THR A 73 -3.97 -8.87 -10.36
CA THR A 73 -3.49 -10.23 -10.12
C THR A 73 -3.96 -11.16 -11.23
N GLN A 74 -3.36 -12.34 -11.28
CA GLN A 74 -3.77 -13.35 -12.26
C GLN A 74 -5.20 -13.81 -12.03
N GLU A 75 -5.72 -13.61 -10.82
CA GLU A 75 -7.11 -13.90 -10.52
C GLU A 75 -8.06 -12.81 -11.02
N GLY A 76 -7.53 -11.73 -11.54
CA GLY A 76 -8.34 -10.60 -12.01
C GLY A 76 -8.66 -9.57 -10.95
N ARG A 77 -8.07 -9.66 -9.78
CA ARG A 77 -8.30 -8.70 -8.70
C ARG A 77 -7.39 -7.49 -8.85
N GLN A 78 -7.95 -6.32 -8.63
CA GLN A 78 -7.21 -5.08 -8.63
C GLN A 78 -6.78 -4.76 -7.22
N ILE A 79 -5.49 -4.54 -7.03
CA ILE A 79 -4.93 -4.19 -5.73
C ILE A 79 -3.98 -3.01 -5.89
N THR A 80 -3.86 -2.24 -4.81
CA THR A 80 -2.90 -1.14 -4.76
C THR A 80 -1.83 -1.48 -3.75
N ILE A 81 -0.59 -1.48 -4.19
CA ILE A 81 0.56 -1.72 -3.33
C ILE A 81 1.52 -0.56 -3.47
N PHE A 82 2.36 -0.37 -2.48
CA PHE A 82 3.37 0.68 -2.58
C PHE A 82 4.66 0.26 -1.90
N LYS A 83 5.75 0.81 -2.39
CA LYS A 83 7.05 0.70 -1.76
C LYS A 83 7.32 2.01 -1.04
N ASP A 84 7.58 1.92 0.26
CA ASP A 84 8.02 3.09 1.03
C ASP A 84 9.49 3.31 0.70
N LEU A 85 9.80 4.46 0.13
CA LEU A 85 11.15 4.74 -0.35
C LEU A 85 12.10 5.15 0.78
N ILE A 86 11.57 5.36 1.97
CA ILE A 86 12.38 5.69 3.14
C ILE A 86 12.92 4.43 3.80
N ASP A 87 12.04 3.44 4.04
CA ASP A 87 12.45 2.20 4.70
C ASP A 87 12.62 1.03 3.74
N ASN A 88 12.28 1.22 2.45
CA ASN A 88 12.38 0.20 1.40
C ASN A 88 11.52 -1.03 1.68
N GLN A 89 10.41 -0.83 2.38
CA GLN A 89 9.46 -1.90 2.66
C GLN A 89 8.25 -1.76 1.75
N TRP A 90 7.62 -2.91 1.48
CA TRP A 90 6.42 -2.96 0.66
C TRP A 90 5.18 -3.10 1.51
N TYR A 91 4.10 -2.49 1.06
CA TYR A 91 2.82 -2.51 1.77
C TYR A 91 1.68 -2.64 0.78
N GLN A 92 0.58 -3.23 1.22
CA GLN A 92 -0.67 -3.17 0.48
C GLN A 92 -1.51 -2.05 1.07
N GLN A 93 -2.02 -1.18 0.20
CA GLN A 93 -2.93 -0.14 0.61
C GLN A 93 -4.31 -0.77 0.78
N ASN A 94 -4.81 -0.74 1.98
CA ASN A 94 -6.11 -1.33 2.31
C ASN A 94 -7.15 -0.20 2.32
N ILE A 95 -7.99 -0.20 1.32
CA ILE A 95 -9.01 0.85 1.19
C ILE A 95 -10.38 0.28 1.43
#